data_24d04c6aabbfb1232c048b3f5c017d5a
#
_entry.id   24d04c6aabbfb1232c048b3f5c017d5a
#
_cell.length_a   1.000
_cell.length_b   1.000
_cell.length_c   1.000
_cell.angle_alpha   90.00
_cell.angle_beta   90.00
_cell.angle_gamma   90.00
#
_symmetry.space_group_name_H-M   'P 1'
#
loop_
_entity.id
_entity.type
_entity.pdbx_description
1 polymer ?
#
loop_
_entity_poly.entity_id
_entity_poly.type
_entity_poly.pdbx_seq_one_letter_code
_entity_poly.pdbx_strand_id
1 'polypeptide(L)'
;MEALLSYQKSELINGVVYNMPPPSIKHERVQRRLTRIIGNFLLKKRCEVFSESQVKFDKETKFRPDVFIVCNPDKIKDTYIDGAPDFVVEVLSPSTGKRDLTVKKDTYEKFGVKEYWIIDPKGESITVYILRNGKYELDEIYHNISDSEWEELDDEDKAEYRLSLKISLYDDLEIAVKDIFED
;
A
#
# COMPACT_ATOMS: atom_id res chain seq x y z
N MET A 1 0.19 -37.93 14.54
CA MET A 1 0.87 -36.88 13.76
C MET A 1 -0.14 -35.76 13.62
N GLU A 2 -0.17 -34.85 14.59
CA GLU A 2 -1.06 -33.70 14.60
C GLU A 2 -0.60 -32.79 13.45
N ALA A 3 -1.49 -32.54 12.49
CA ALA A 3 -1.27 -31.52 11.48
C ALA A 3 -1.10 -30.18 12.21
N LEU A 4 0.08 -29.63 12.15
CA LEU A 4 0.31 -28.23 12.50
C LEU A 4 -0.69 -27.43 11.66
N LEU A 5 -1.77 -26.95 12.30
CA LEU A 5 -2.69 -26.00 11.69
C LEU A 5 -1.85 -24.76 11.35
N SER A 6 -1.41 -24.68 10.10
CA SER A 6 -0.73 -23.50 9.61
C SER A 6 -1.70 -22.33 9.79
N TYR A 7 -1.31 -21.35 10.61
CA TYR A 7 -2.08 -20.11 10.79
C TYR A 7 -2.24 -19.45 9.44
N GLN A 8 -3.40 -19.63 8.80
CA GLN A 8 -3.69 -19.02 7.51
C GLN A 8 -4.23 -17.62 7.74
N LYS A 9 -3.51 -16.61 7.22
CA LYS A 9 -3.98 -15.23 7.22
C LYS A 9 -5.29 -15.12 6.47
N SER A 10 -6.22 -14.33 6.97
CA SER A 10 -7.52 -14.09 6.34
C SER A 10 -7.96 -12.64 6.54
N GLU A 11 -8.83 -12.19 5.66
CA GLU A 11 -9.54 -10.92 5.72
C GLU A 11 -11.04 -11.19 5.88
N LEU A 12 -11.74 -10.27 6.52
CA LEU A 12 -13.20 -10.25 6.61
C LEU A 12 -13.71 -9.09 5.78
N ILE A 13 -14.53 -9.38 4.78
CA ILE A 13 -15.06 -8.37 3.84
C ILE A 13 -16.59 -8.48 3.83
N ASN A 14 -17.29 -7.50 4.39
CA ASN A 14 -18.75 -7.51 4.50
C ASN A 14 -19.29 -8.84 5.09
N GLY A 15 -18.67 -9.31 6.18
CA GLY A 15 -19.07 -10.56 6.85
C GLY A 15 -18.57 -11.85 6.20
N VAL A 16 -17.90 -11.79 5.04
CA VAL A 16 -17.36 -12.97 4.35
C VAL A 16 -15.86 -13.09 4.59
N VAL A 17 -15.42 -14.30 5.00
CA VAL A 17 -13.99 -14.59 5.23
C VAL A 17 -13.30 -14.96 3.91
N TYR A 18 -12.19 -14.30 3.63
CA TYR A 18 -11.32 -14.56 2.49
C TYR A 18 -9.94 -14.99 2.97
N ASN A 19 -9.52 -16.19 2.63
CA ASN A 19 -8.17 -16.64 2.90
C ASN A 19 -7.17 -15.92 2.00
N MET A 20 -6.02 -15.56 2.56
CA MET A 20 -4.91 -14.93 1.85
C MET A 20 -3.91 -16.02 1.45
N PRO A 21 -3.65 -16.23 0.16
CA PRO A 21 -2.57 -17.11 -0.27
C PRO A 21 -1.21 -16.47 0.04
N PRO A 22 -0.13 -17.27 0.10
CA PRO A 22 1.22 -16.72 0.22
C PRO A 22 1.52 -15.71 -0.90
N PRO A 23 2.17 -14.58 -0.60
CA PRO A 23 2.57 -13.61 -1.60
C PRO A 23 3.71 -14.14 -2.48
N SER A 24 3.89 -13.55 -3.66
CA SER A 24 5.07 -13.83 -4.50
C SER A 24 6.30 -13.10 -3.95
N ILE A 25 7.49 -13.57 -4.31
CA ILE A 25 8.76 -12.93 -3.91
C ILE A 25 8.84 -11.48 -4.42
N LYS A 26 8.33 -11.18 -5.64
CA LYS A 26 8.27 -9.79 -6.14
C LYS A 26 7.38 -8.91 -5.24
N HIS A 27 6.23 -9.41 -4.83
CA HIS A 27 5.33 -8.72 -3.91
C HIS A 27 6.02 -8.44 -2.56
N GLU A 28 6.63 -9.47 -1.96
CA GLU A 28 7.35 -9.31 -0.67
C GLU A 28 8.52 -8.32 -0.76
N ARG A 29 9.24 -8.27 -1.89
CA ARG A 29 10.33 -7.31 -2.11
C ARG A 29 9.81 -5.87 -2.08
N VAL A 30 8.75 -5.57 -2.83
CA VAL A 30 8.12 -4.25 -2.86
C VAL A 30 7.64 -3.86 -1.47
N GLN A 31 6.88 -4.72 -0.81
CA GLN A 31 6.37 -4.49 0.54
C GLN A 31 7.50 -4.21 1.55
N ARG A 32 8.55 -5.02 1.55
CA ARG A 32 9.70 -4.88 2.45
C ARG A 32 10.46 -3.57 2.20
N ARG A 33 10.68 -3.19 0.93
CA ARG A 33 11.39 -1.95 0.58
C ARG A 33 10.62 -0.73 1.06
N LEU A 34 9.34 -0.65 0.74
CA LEU A 34 8.48 0.44 1.21
C LEU A 34 8.42 0.53 2.72
N THR A 35 8.21 -0.59 3.41
CA THR A 35 8.19 -0.60 4.88
C THR A 35 9.51 -0.09 5.46
N ARG A 36 10.66 -0.46 4.86
CA ARG A 36 11.97 0.01 5.28
C ARG A 36 12.17 1.52 5.02
N ILE A 37 11.84 2.00 3.81
CA ILE A 37 11.99 3.42 3.44
C ILE A 37 11.16 4.29 4.35
N ILE A 38 9.86 3.98 4.45
CA ILE A 38 8.92 4.72 5.30
C ILE A 38 9.31 4.60 6.78
N GLY A 39 9.66 3.40 7.24
CA GLY A 39 10.05 3.15 8.63
C GLY A 39 11.29 3.93 9.06
N ASN A 40 12.31 3.98 8.22
CA ASN A 40 13.51 4.78 8.48
C ASN A 40 13.20 6.27 8.58
N PHE A 41 12.32 6.78 7.71
CA PHE A 41 11.90 8.18 7.74
C PHE A 41 11.07 8.51 8.98
N LEU A 42 10.20 7.59 9.41
CA LEU A 42 9.31 7.80 10.56
C LEU A 42 9.99 7.63 11.91
N LEU A 43 11.27 7.24 11.96
CA LEU A 43 12.01 7.14 13.22
C LEU A 43 11.91 8.46 14.00
N LYS A 44 11.43 8.37 15.26
CA LYS A 44 11.22 9.51 16.19
C LYS A 44 10.13 10.52 15.72
N LYS A 45 9.33 10.18 14.71
CA LYS A 45 8.14 10.94 14.33
C LYS A 45 6.90 10.35 15.03
N ARG A 46 5.77 11.04 14.90
CA ARG A 46 4.50 10.66 15.55
C ARG A 46 3.84 9.44 14.91
N CYS A 47 3.95 9.32 13.60
CA CYS A 47 3.29 8.25 12.86
C CYS A 47 4.14 6.99 12.85
N GLU A 48 3.49 5.85 12.76
CA GLU A 48 4.13 4.54 12.68
C GLU A 48 3.70 3.82 11.40
N VAL A 49 4.65 3.09 10.78
CA VAL A 49 4.37 2.22 9.63
C VAL A 49 4.21 0.78 10.09
N PHE A 50 3.22 0.11 9.53
CA PHE A 50 2.91 -1.30 9.74
C PHE A 50 2.83 -2.05 8.42
N SER A 51 3.01 -3.36 8.47
CA SER A 51 2.76 -4.26 7.34
C SER A 51 1.96 -5.47 7.79
N GLU A 52 0.98 -5.89 6.97
CA GLU A 52 0.15 -7.08 7.16
C GLU A 52 -0.50 -7.23 8.56
N SER A 53 -0.52 -6.17 9.35
CA SER A 53 -1.23 -6.15 10.63
C SER A 53 -2.72 -5.99 10.40
N GLN A 54 -3.53 -6.56 11.29
CA GLN A 54 -4.98 -6.48 11.15
C GLN A 54 -5.47 -5.05 11.40
N VAL A 55 -6.22 -4.50 10.44
CA VAL A 55 -6.98 -3.26 10.55
C VAL A 55 -8.46 -3.61 10.63
N LYS A 56 -9.13 -3.15 11.67
CA LYS A 56 -10.55 -3.35 11.90
C LYS A 56 -11.32 -2.06 11.62
N PHE A 57 -12.06 -2.04 10.52
CA PHE A 57 -12.89 -0.91 10.14
C PHE A 57 -14.23 -0.90 10.87
N ASP A 58 -14.88 -2.08 10.97
CA ASP A 58 -16.11 -2.31 11.72
C ASP A 58 -16.21 -3.79 12.14
N LYS A 59 -17.41 -4.24 12.53
CA LYS A 59 -17.64 -5.63 12.99
C LYS A 59 -17.53 -6.65 11.84
N GLU A 60 -17.82 -6.23 10.61
CA GLU A 60 -17.92 -7.09 9.43
C GLU A 60 -16.76 -6.90 8.44
N THR A 61 -15.85 -5.92 8.72
CA THR A 61 -14.78 -5.56 7.78
C THR A 61 -13.45 -5.43 8.51
N LYS A 62 -12.53 -6.33 8.17
CA LYS A 62 -11.16 -6.38 8.71
C LYS A 62 -10.21 -6.74 7.57
N PHE A 63 -9.25 -5.87 7.29
CA PHE A 63 -8.23 -6.10 6.27
C PHE A 63 -6.85 -6.29 6.88
N ARG A 64 -5.90 -6.73 6.04
CA ARG A 64 -4.48 -6.78 6.32
C ARG A 64 -3.73 -6.08 5.19
N PRO A 65 -3.69 -4.74 5.20
CA PRO A 65 -3.03 -4.00 4.13
C PRO A 65 -1.54 -4.36 4.06
N ASP A 66 -0.96 -4.36 2.87
CA ASP A 66 0.44 -4.72 2.68
C ASP A 66 1.38 -3.74 3.40
N VAL A 67 1.15 -2.43 3.25
CA VAL A 67 1.86 -1.38 4.01
C VAL A 67 0.86 -0.28 4.37
N PHE A 68 0.94 0.25 5.58
CA PHE A 68 0.07 1.35 5.98
C PHE A 68 0.68 2.18 7.12
N ILE A 69 0.24 3.44 7.24
CA ILE A 69 0.70 4.39 8.26
C ILE A 69 -0.47 4.75 9.18
N VAL A 70 -0.19 4.79 10.48
CA VAL A 70 -1.12 5.24 11.52
C VAL A 70 -0.48 6.38 12.30
N CYS A 71 -1.16 7.55 12.35
CA CYS A 71 -0.67 8.73 13.06
C CYS A 71 -1.37 8.97 14.40
N ASN A 72 -2.50 8.31 14.65
CA ASN A 72 -3.17 8.36 15.94
C ASN A 72 -2.84 7.13 16.78
N PRO A 73 -2.03 7.27 17.85
CA PRO A 73 -1.62 6.15 18.71
C PRO A 73 -2.81 5.46 19.39
N ASP A 74 -3.93 6.16 19.60
CA ASP A 74 -5.12 5.57 20.23
C ASP A 74 -5.76 4.46 19.38
N LYS A 75 -5.48 4.43 18.06
CA LYS A 75 -5.91 3.36 17.16
C LYS A 75 -5.07 2.10 17.29
N ILE A 76 -3.85 2.19 17.80
CA ILE A 76 -2.91 1.08 17.89
C ILE A 76 -3.24 0.26 19.14
N LYS A 77 -3.75 -0.98 18.92
CA LYS A 77 -4.07 -1.94 19.98
C LYS A 77 -3.02 -3.06 19.98
N ASP A 78 -3.01 -3.90 21.00
CA ASP A 78 -2.00 -4.96 21.16
C ASP A 78 -1.88 -5.91 19.95
N THR A 79 -2.99 -6.17 19.24
CA THR A 79 -3.03 -7.17 18.16
C THR A 79 -3.67 -6.67 16.87
N TYR A 80 -4.17 -5.44 16.83
CA TYR A 80 -4.84 -4.87 15.66
C TYR A 80 -4.86 -3.33 15.71
N ILE A 81 -5.16 -2.74 14.57
CA ILE A 81 -5.46 -1.29 14.46
C ILE A 81 -6.98 -1.09 14.47
N ASP A 82 -7.47 -0.20 15.31
CA ASP A 82 -8.89 0.12 15.45
C ASP A 82 -9.26 1.36 14.64
N GLY A 83 -9.93 1.15 13.51
CA GLY A 83 -10.31 2.19 12.56
C GLY A 83 -9.31 2.37 11.41
N ALA A 84 -9.65 3.29 10.50
CA ALA A 84 -8.91 3.51 9.27
C ALA A 84 -7.49 4.06 9.52
N PRO A 85 -6.46 3.53 8.83
CA PRO A 85 -5.13 4.14 8.73
C PRO A 85 -5.20 5.50 8.03
N ASP A 86 -4.12 6.27 8.13
CA ASP A 86 -3.99 7.56 7.42
C ASP A 86 -3.54 7.38 5.96
N PHE A 87 -2.76 6.33 5.69
CA PHE A 87 -2.20 5.98 4.39
C PHE A 87 -2.20 4.45 4.24
N VAL A 88 -2.49 3.95 3.03
CA VAL A 88 -2.52 2.51 2.72
C VAL A 88 -1.88 2.23 1.36
N VAL A 89 -1.13 1.14 1.29
CA VAL A 89 -0.61 0.54 0.05
C VAL A 89 -1.10 -0.90 -0.06
N GLU A 90 -1.59 -1.28 -1.22
CA GLU A 90 -1.82 -2.66 -1.61
C GLU A 90 -0.93 -3.02 -2.81
N VAL A 91 -0.23 -4.13 -2.73
CA VAL A 91 0.62 -4.66 -3.80
C VAL A 91 -0.16 -5.75 -4.53
N LEU A 92 -0.44 -5.53 -5.78
CA LEU A 92 -1.30 -6.43 -6.57
C LEU A 92 -0.73 -7.84 -6.66
N SER A 93 -1.64 -8.79 -6.53
CA SER A 93 -1.39 -10.20 -6.82
C SER A 93 -2.51 -10.76 -7.71
N PRO A 94 -2.29 -11.85 -8.43
CA PRO A 94 -3.35 -12.47 -9.25
C PRO A 94 -4.59 -12.86 -8.45
N SER A 95 -4.44 -13.15 -7.16
CA SER A 95 -5.52 -13.61 -6.27
C SER A 95 -6.29 -12.49 -5.59
N THR A 96 -5.69 -11.33 -5.37
CA THR A 96 -6.28 -10.22 -4.61
C THR A 96 -6.58 -8.99 -5.48
N GLY A 97 -5.87 -8.79 -6.59
CA GLY A 97 -5.88 -7.56 -7.38
C GLY A 97 -7.27 -7.04 -7.75
N LYS A 98 -8.24 -7.93 -8.05
CA LYS A 98 -9.61 -7.48 -8.28
C LYS A 98 -10.22 -6.84 -7.03
N ARG A 99 -9.97 -7.42 -5.84
CA ARG A 99 -10.49 -6.88 -4.57
C ARG A 99 -9.83 -5.56 -4.20
N ASP A 100 -8.52 -5.47 -4.43
CA ASP A 100 -7.73 -4.27 -4.15
C ASP A 100 -8.22 -3.09 -5.02
N LEU A 101 -8.49 -3.36 -6.30
CA LEU A 101 -9.01 -2.38 -7.26
C LEU A 101 -10.49 -2.00 -7.07
N THR A 102 -11.26 -2.77 -6.28
CA THR A 102 -12.69 -2.57 -6.12
C THR A 102 -13.09 -2.43 -4.65
N VAL A 103 -13.54 -3.52 -4.02
CA VAL A 103 -14.15 -3.48 -2.69
C VAL A 103 -13.24 -2.92 -1.59
N LYS A 104 -11.92 -3.16 -1.65
CA LYS A 104 -10.99 -2.56 -0.69
C LYS A 104 -10.85 -1.07 -0.92
N LYS A 105 -10.68 -0.64 -2.19
CA LYS A 105 -10.64 0.77 -2.56
C LYS A 105 -11.89 1.51 -2.08
N ASP A 106 -13.08 0.96 -2.35
CA ASP A 106 -14.35 1.56 -1.91
C ASP A 106 -14.45 1.61 -0.38
N THR A 107 -13.92 0.60 0.30
CA THR A 107 -13.88 0.55 1.76
C THR A 107 -12.94 1.60 2.32
N TYR A 108 -11.72 1.71 1.80
CA TYR A 108 -10.75 2.73 2.23
C TYR A 108 -11.30 4.14 2.02
N GLU A 109 -11.95 4.39 0.87
CA GLU A 109 -12.65 5.65 0.60
C GLU A 109 -13.73 5.93 1.65
N LYS A 110 -14.63 4.97 1.87
CA LYS A 110 -15.75 5.08 2.82
C LYS A 110 -15.30 5.40 4.24
N PHE A 111 -14.20 4.79 4.69
CA PHE A 111 -13.66 4.97 6.04
C PHE A 111 -12.65 6.12 6.17
N GLY A 112 -12.40 6.85 5.09
CA GLY A 112 -11.63 8.10 5.11
C GLY A 112 -10.11 7.91 5.16
N VAL A 113 -9.57 6.82 4.58
CA VAL A 113 -8.14 6.70 4.32
C VAL A 113 -7.74 7.80 3.33
N LYS A 114 -6.81 8.69 3.73
CA LYS A 114 -6.52 9.92 3.00
C LYS A 114 -5.84 9.69 1.67
N GLU A 115 -4.97 8.68 1.62
CA GLU A 115 -4.18 8.35 0.45
C GLU A 115 -4.08 6.83 0.29
N TYR A 116 -4.29 6.35 -0.92
CA TYR A 116 -4.28 4.93 -1.26
C TYR A 116 -3.44 4.68 -2.49
N TRP A 117 -2.41 3.84 -2.35
CA TRP A 117 -1.55 3.41 -3.44
C TRP A 117 -1.86 1.98 -3.84
N ILE A 118 -1.89 1.75 -5.14
CA ILE A 118 -1.95 0.42 -5.74
C ILE A 118 -0.66 0.21 -6.52
N ILE A 119 0.10 -0.83 -6.16
CA ILE A 119 1.36 -1.14 -6.81
C ILE A 119 1.23 -2.42 -7.61
N ASP A 120 1.51 -2.36 -8.91
CA ASP A 120 1.67 -3.56 -9.75
C ASP A 120 3.16 -3.96 -9.80
N PRO A 121 3.57 -5.05 -9.09
CA PRO A 121 4.96 -5.48 -9.09
C PRO A 121 5.40 -6.14 -10.40
N LYS A 122 4.47 -6.43 -11.34
CA LYS A 122 4.79 -6.98 -12.66
C LYS A 122 4.98 -5.89 -13.70
N GLY A 123 4.03 -4.94 -13.73
CA GLY A 123 4.09 -3.78 -14.61
C GLY A 123 4.96 -2.66 -14.06
N GLU A 124 5.52 -2.86 -12.86
CA GLU A 124 6.38 -1.89 -12.16
C GLU A 124 5.79 -0.48 -12.16
N SER A 125 4.51 -0.41 -11.76
CA SER A 125 3.77 0.85 -11.72
C SER A 125 3.09 1.08 -10.37
N ILE A 126 2.86 2.36 -10.05
CA ILE A 126 2.22 2.82 -8.83
C ILE A 126 1.08 3.74 -9.21
N THR A 127 -0.15 3.40 -8.86
CA THR A 127 -1.33 4.24 -9.03
C THR A 127 -1.66 4.88 -7.68
N VAL A 128 -1.70 6.19 -7.63
CA VAL A 128 -1.96 6.99 -6.43
C VAL A 128 -3.37 7.55 -6.46
N TYR A 129 -4.12 7.31 -5.40
CA TYR A 129 -5.44 7.90 -5.16
C TYR A 129 -5.39 8.79 -3.91
N ILE A 130 -5.91 10.00 -4.02
CA ILE A 130 -6.05 10.95 -2.92
C ILE A 130 -7.53 11.15 -2.61
N LEU A 131 -7.88 11.12 -1.32
CA LEU A 131 -9.25 11.37 -0.87
C LEU A 131 -9.52 12.88 -0.87
N ARG A 132 -10.36 13.35 -1.82
CA ARG A 132 -10.81 14.73 -1.92
C ARG A 132 -12.34 14.77 -1.84
N ASN A 133 -12.88 15.60 -0.96
CA ASN A 133 -14.34 15.72 -0.75
C ASN A 133 -15.06 14.38 -0.51
N GLY A 134 -14.39 13.43 0.17
CA GLY A 134 -14.93 12.11 0.50
C GLY A 134 -14.93 11.11 -0.66
N LYS A 135 -14.22 11.40 -1.75
CA LYS A 135 -14.04 10.52 -2.91
C LYS A 135 -12.58 10.39 -3.30
N TYR A 136 -12.19 9.18 -3.75
CA TYR A 136 -10.87 8.98 -4.33
C TYR A 136 -10.81 9.53 -5.75
N GLU A 137 -9.90 10.47 -5.93
CA GLU A 137 -9.49 10.97 -7.24
C GLU A 137 -8.14 10.34 -7.59
N LEU A 138 -7.98 9.93 -8.85
CA LEU A 138 -6.68 9.53 -9.37
C LEU A 138 -5.79 10.77 -9.37
N ASP A 139 -4.66 10.69 -8.66
CA ASP A 139 -3.71 11.79 -8.56
C ASP A 139 -2.62 11.64 -9.62
N GLU A 140 -1.95 10.48 -9.66
CA GLU A 140 -0.87 10.21 -10.60
C GLU A 140 -0.67 8.71 -10.81
N ILE A 141 -0.03 8.35 -11.93
CA ILE A 141 0.46 7.00 -12.21
C ILE A 141 1.97 7.09 -12.48
N TYR A 142 2.74 6.42 -11.63
CA TYR A 142 4.19 6.34 -11.76
C TYR A 142 4.58 5.02 -12.40
N HIS A 143 5.58 5.06 -13.28
CA HIS A 143 6.17 3.87 -13.88
C HIS A 143 7.66 3.82 -13.54
N ASN A 144 8.16 2.64 -13.19
CA ASN A 144 9.58 2.40 -13.17
C ASN A 144 10.08 2.34 -14.62
N ILE A 145 11.14 3.05 -14.89
CA ILE A 145 11.79 3.06 -16.21
C ILE A 145 13.26 2.68 -16.00
N SER A 146 13.76 1.74 -16.76
CA SER A 146 15.16 1.35 -16.74
C SER A 146 16.06 2.45 -17.30
N ASP A 147 17.32 2.46 -16.88
CA ASP A 147 18.30 3.44 -17.38
C ASP A 147 18.42 3.38 -18.93
N SER A 148 18.34 2.18 -19.53
CA SER A 148 18.38 2.02 -20.99
C SER A 148 17.15 2.60 -21.71
N GLU A 149 15.95 2.37 -21.16
CA GLU A 149 14.73 2.98 -21.71
C GLU A 149 14.75 4.50 -21.56
N TRP A 150 15.23 4.98 -20.40
CA TRP A 150 15.37 6.41 -20.16
C TRP A 150 16.31 7.10 -21.15
N GLU A 151 17.41 6.47 -21.52
CA GLU A 151 18.36 7.00 -22.52
C GLU A 151 17.75 7.08 -23.92
N GLU A 152 16.80 6.21 -24.26
CA GLU A 152 16.12 6.17 -25.55
C GLU A 152 15.00 7.22 -25.70
N LEU A 153 14.51 7.79 -24.59
CA LEU A 153 13.45 8.83 -24.61
C LEU A 153 14.00 10.17 -25.08
N ASP A 154 13.20 10.92 -25.81
CA ASP A 154 13.46 12.32 -26.08
C ASP A 154 13.11 13.24 -24.90
N ASP A 155 13.42 14.54 -25.02
CA ASP A 155 13.21 15.49 -23.92
C ASP A 155 11.72 15.74 -23.64
N GLU A 156 10.83 15.60 -24.63
CA GLU A 156 9.39 15.76 -24.49
C GLU A 156 8.80 14.60 -23.69
N ASP A 157 9.14 13.37 -24.06
CA ASP A 157 8.74 12.15 -23.35
C ASP A 157 9.28 12.14 -21.91
N LYS A 158 10.58 12.49 -21.70
CA LYS A 158 11.18 12.59 -20.37
C LYS A 158 10.46 13.56 -19.44
N ALA A 159 9.92 14.65 -19.98
CA ALA A 159 9.18 15.64 -19.19
C ALA A 159 7.85 15.11 -18.62
N GLU A 160 7.28 14.07 -19.22
CA GLU A 160 6.06 13.42 -18.73
C GLU A 160 6.31 12.47 -17.58
N TYR A 161 7.53 11.93 -17.45
CA TYR A 161 7.85 10.98 -16.37
C TYR A 161 8.02 11.67 -15.02
N ARG A 162 7.51 11.01 -13.99
CA ARG A 162 7.75 11.35 -12.59
C ARG A 162 8.59 10.24 -11.97
N LEU A 163 9.87 10.53 -11.69
CA LEU A 163 10.83 9.53 -11.16
C LEU A 163 10.79 9.39 -9.64
N SER A 164 10.09 10.28 -8.96
CA SER A 164 9.90 10.21 -7.50
C SER A 164 8.47 10.60 -7.13
N LEU A 165 8.03 10.12 -5.97
CA LEU A 165 6.71 10.39 -5.41
C LEU A 165 6.81 10.74 -3.93
N LYS A 166 5.79 11.43 -3.42
CA LYS A 166 5.68 11.84 -2.02
C LYS A 166 4.43 11.25 -1.40
N ILE A 167 4.50 10.97 -0.10
CA ILE A 167 3.31 10.66 0.69
C ILE A 167 2.74 11.97 1.21
N SER A 168 1.45 12.24 0.99
CA SER A 168 0.80 13.50 1.36
C SER A 168 0.85 13.84 2.86
N LEU A 169 1.13 12.86 3.71
CA LEU A 169 1.33 13.06 5.15
C LEU A 169 2.61 13.82 5.50
N TYR A 170 3.61 13.83 4.61
CA TYR A 170 4.94 14.41 4.85
C TYR A 170 5.55 14.98 3.56
N ASP A 171 5.63 16.29 3.46
CA ASP A 171 6.19 16.97 2.28
C ASP A 171 7.68 16.68 2.04
N ASP A 172 8.39 16.28 3.11
CA ASP A 172 9.82 15.96 3.11
C ASP A 172 10.15 14.48 2.90
N LEU A 173 9.15 13.60 2.76
CA LEU A 173 9.36 12.20 2.36
C LEU A 173 9.22 12.06 0.86
N GLU A 174 10.33 12.07 0.16
CA GLU A 174 10.40 11.77 -1.27
C GLU A 174 10.99 10.36 -1.48
N ILE A 175 10.33 9.55 -2.30
CA ILE A 175 10.68 8.16 -2.59
C ILE A 175 10.94 8.06 -4.09
N ALA A 176 12.14 7.63 -4.49
CA ALA A 176 12.40 7.34 -5.90
C ALA A 176 11.62 6.08 -6.32
N VAL A 177 10.97 6.11 -7.49
CA VAL A 177 10.18 4.99 -8.00
C VAL A 177 11.02 3.72 -8.09
N LYS A 178 12.26 3.83 -8.60
CA LYS A 178 13.19 2.71 -8.71
C LYS A 178 13.51 2.06 -7.36
N ASP A 179 13.59 2.82 -6.27
CA ASP A 179 13.89 2.27 -4.93
C ASP A 179 12.81 1.32 -4.41
N ILE A 180 11.62 1.34 -5.02
CA ILE A 180 10.51 0.44 -4.72
C ILE A 180 10.64 -0.88 -5.48
N PHE A 181 11.16 -0.86 -6.71
CA PHE A 181 11.19 -2.02 -7.61
C PHE A 181 12.56 -2.68 -7.74
N GLU A 182 13.65 -1.93 -7.60
CA GLU A 182 15.03 -2.38 -7.83
C GLU A 182 15.80 -2.61 -6.51
N ASP A 183 16.85 -3.46 -6.56
CA ASP A 183 17.74 -3.73 -5.40
C ASP A 183 18.85 -2.70 -5.31
#